data_1657ed09eaa3de0e1dfd71e23da55ad8
#
_entry.id   1657ed09eaa3de0e1dfd71e23da55ad8
#
_cell.length_a   1.000
_cell.length_b   1.000
_cell.length_c   1.000
_cell.angle_alpha   90.00
_cell.angle_beta   90.00
_cell.angle_gamma   90.00
#
_symmetry.space_group_name_H-M   'P 1'
#
loop_
_entity.id
_entity.type
_entity.pdbx_description
1 polymer ?
#
loop_
_entity_poly.entity_id
_entity_poly.type
_entity_poly.pdbx_seq_one_letter_code
_entity_poly.pdbx_strand_id
1 'polypeptide(L)'
;MHNLLEYGKARLDVLREQVGAFRQSPPAERWFSCLFWSFWISLVTFPMGYAIRDIMPLVCLVFLALYYRHNWQNSVLRRLAAWPLFVCFGLMVLIGVVFSNNVGSSLLHAGSGLNKGFILPFIAMECVRNEKDLLRLVWASVLAVFWQGLDGIYQAMTGKDFLMGYPPSSGRLTGSFDDYEVGNYIALALIPAFSLWYILRQWFSRLPALLLCTATLWPAFFLLAGAGSRSGALAIAAALGLWCLLASTGKRLKSLLYAIAALFLILLAQGRANMDEVLDDGRWSLWKMGW
;
A
#
# COMPACT_ATOMS: atom_id res chain seq x y z
N MET A 1 -27.71 -30.73 6.89
CA MET A 1 -28.37 -29.41 6.97
C MET A 1 -28.49 -28.90 8.40
N HIS A 2 -28.77 -29.75 9.40
CA HIS A 2 -28.86 -29.34 10.83
C HIS A 2 -27.54 -28.75 11.36
N ASN A 3 -26.39 -29.37 11.11
CA ASN A 3 -25.06 -28.89 11.55
C ASN A 3 -24.67 -27.52 10.97
N LEU A 4 -25.15 -27.16 9.77
CA LEU A 4 -24.88 -25.85 9.18
C LEU A 4 -25.68 -24.73 9.87
N LEU A 5 -26.90 -25.02 10.32
CA LEU A 5 -27.72 -24.08 11.07
C LEU A 5 -27.19 -23.83 12.49
N GLU A 6 -26.70 -24.88 13.16
CA GLU A 6 -26.05 -24.73 14.47
C GLU A 6 -24.75 -23.95 14.39
N TYR A 7 -23.91 -24.24 13.37
CA TYR A 7 -22.69 -23.47 13.11
C TYR A 7 -22.99 -21.98 12.83
N GLY A 8 -24.06 -21.71 12.06
CA GLY A 8 -24.52 -20.35 11.79
C GLY A 8 -24.99 -19.61 13.05
N LYS A 9 -25.74 -20.28 13.94
CA LYS A 9 -26.19 -19.72 15.22
C LYS A 9 -24.99 -19.41 16.13
N ALA A 10 -24.06 -20.34 16.31
CA ALA A 10 -22.87 -20.13 17.13
C ALA A 10 -22.04 -18.93 16.65
N ARG A 11 -21.89 -18.74 15.33
CA ARG A 11 -21.22 -17.55 14.78
C ARG A 11 -21.98 -16.25 15.04
N LEU A 12 -23.31 -16.27 14.95
CA LEU A 12 -24.12 -15.10 15.24
C LEU A 12 -24.03 -14.70 16.71
N ASP A 13 -24.00 -15.65 17.62
CA ASP A 13 -23.86 -15.37 19.05
C ASP A 13 -22.47 -14.79 19.38
N VAL A 14 -21.40 -15.32 18.79
CA VAL A 14 -20.05 -14.74 18.90
C VAL A 14 -20.03 -13.30 18.35
N LEU A 15 -20.69 -13.03 17.22
CA LEU A 15 -20.77 -11.67 16.66
C LEU A 15 -21.55 -10.73 17.59
N ARG A 16 -22.67 -11.19 18.18
CA ARG A 16 -23.45 -10.40 19.15
C ARG A 16 -22.64 -10.05 20.39
N GLU A 17 -21.89 -11.02 20.91
CA GLU A 17 -20.98 -10.80 22.05
C GLU A 17 -19.89 -9.78 21.71
N GLN A 18 -19.25 -9.90 20.54
CA GLN A 18 -18.25 -8.93 20.06
C GLN A 18 -18.82 -7.52 19.90
N VAL A 19 -20.03 -7.40 19.35
CA VAL A 19 -20.73 -6.09 19.22
C VAL A 19 -21.09 -5.54 20.60
N GLY A 20 -21.52 -6.39 21.54
CA GLY A 20 -21.77 -6.01 22.93
C GLY A 20 -20.50 -5.48 23.63
N ALA A 21 -19.40 -6.22 23.53
CA ALA A 21 -18.10 -5.82 24.07
C ALA A 21 -17.60 -4.51 23.44
N PHE A 22 -17.77 -4.33 22.12
CA PHE A 22 -17.43 -3.08 21.44
C PHE A 22 -18.23 -1.88 21.98
N ARG A 23 -19.53 -2.04 22.22
CA ARG A 23 -20.38 -0.98 22.77
C ARG A 23 -19.99 -0.59 24.19
N GLN A 24 -19.49 -1.53 24.99
CA GLN A 24 -19.07 -1.30 26.38
C GLN A 24 -17.62 -0.79 26.49
N SER A 25 -16.82 -0.87 25.42
CA SER A 25 -15.43 -0.41 25.45
C SER A 25 -15.35 1.11 25.62
N PRO A 26 -14.23 1.64 26.19
CA PRO A 26 -14.00 3.07 26.32
C PRO A 26 -14.08 3.79 24.96
N PRO A 27 -14.54 5.06 24.91
CA PRO A 27 -14.67 5.79 23.66
C PRO A 27 -13.39 5.81 22.79
N ALA A 28 -12.20 5.94 23.42
CA ALA A 28 -10.92 5.92 22.73
C ALA A 28 -10.70 4.60 21.98
N GLU A 29 -11.01 3.45 22.59
CA GLU A 29 -10.82 2.13 21.96
C GLU A 29 -11.84 1.88 20.84
N ARG A 30 -13.07 2.39 20.97
CA ARG A 30 -14.08 2.33 19.89
C ARG A 30 -13.60 3.11 18.67
N TRP A 31 -13.16 4.35 18.86
CA TRP A 31 -12.68 5.17 17.75
C TRP A 31 -11.38 4.63 17.15
N PHE A 32 -10.51 4.05 17.97
CA PHE A 32 -9.35 3.33 17.45
C PHE A 32 -9.75 2.16 16.55
N SER A 33 -10.70 1.34 16.98
CA SER A 33 -11.17 0.20 16.17
C SER A 33 -11.79 0.67 14.85
N CYS A 34 -12.58 1.75 14.87
CA CYS A 34 -13.12 2.35 13.65
C CYS A 34 -12.01 2.87 12.72
N LEU A 35 -11.02 3.58 13.28
CA LEU A 35 -9.85 4.05 12.54
C LEU A 35 -9.07 2.90 11.91
N PHE A 36 -8.76 1.87 12.71
CA PHE A 36 -7.99 0.71 12.26
C PHE A 36 -8.68 -0.01 11.10
N TRP A 37 -9.96 -0.33 11.23
CA TRP A 37 -10.69 -1.06 10.19
C TRP A 37 -10.94 -0.20 8.95
N SER A 38 -11.19 1.10 9.11
CA SER A 38 -11.28 2.03 7.97
C SER A 38 -9.96 2.10 7.21
N PHE A 39 -8.84 2.16 7.92
CA PHE A 39 -7.53 2.17 7.30
C PHE A 39 -7.21 0.82 6.62
N TRP A 40 -7.54 -0.30 7.26
CA TRP A 40 -7.41 -1.63 6.70
C TRP A 40 -8.20 -1.77 5.38
N ILE A 41 -9.48 -1.36 5.39
CA ILE A 41 -10.31 -1.34 4.19
C ILE A 41 -9.70 -0.41 3.14
N SER A 42 -9.26 0.79 3.54
CA SER A 42 -8.60 1.73 2.64
C SER A 42 -7.40 1.11 1.91
N LEU A 43 -6.54 0.37 2.61
CA LEU A 43 -5.40 -0.31 2.01
C LEU A 43 -5.83 -1.36 0.96
N VAL A 44 -6.85 -2.16 1.27
CA VAL A 44 -7.33 -3.21 0.37
C VAL A 44 -8.06 -2.63 -0.84
N THR A 45 -8.86 -1.56 -0.64
CA THR A 45 -9.71 -0.98 -1.68
C THR A 45 -9.06 0.19 -2.43
N PHE A 46 -7.87 0.61 -2.03
CA PHE A 46 -7.14 1.73 -2.65
C PHE A 46 -7.08 1.64 -4.18
N PRO A 47 -6.88 0.46 -4.78
CA PRO A 47 -6.87 0.32 -6.24
C PRO A 47 -8.26 0.34 -6.91
N MET A 48 -9.36 0.32 -6.16
CA MET A 48 -10.72 0.18 -6.71
C MET A 48 -11.31 1.46 -7.32
N GLY A 49 -10.45 2.36 -7.80
CA GLY A 49 -10.88 3.57 -8.50
C GLY A 49 -10.77 4.85 -7.68
N TYR A 50 -10.85 5.98 -8.38
CA TYR A 50 -10.58 7.31 -7.81
C TYR A 50 -11.49 7.66 -6.65
N ALA A 51 -12.79 7.42 -6.76
CA ALA A 51 -13.74 7.81 -5.73
C ALA A 51 -13.42 7.15 -4.38
N ILE A 52 -13.14 5.84 -4.38
CA ILE A 52 -12.80 5.11 -3.15
C ILE A 52 -11.44 5.58 -2.62
N ARG A 53 -10.46 5.76 -3.51
CA ARG A 53 -9.12 6.24 -3.20
C ARG A 53 -9.12 7.62 -2.52
N ASP A 54 -10.08 8.48 -2.87
CA ASP A 54 -10.18 9.83 -2.30
C ASP A 54 -11.09 9.88 -1.06
N ILE A 55 -12.16 9.09 -1.02
CA ILE A 55 -13.12 9.07 0.09
C ILE A 55 -12.53 8.36 1.32
N MET A 56 -11.89 7.19 1.15
CA MET A 56 -11.44 6.39 2.28
C MET A 56 -10.40 7.08 3.18
N PRO A 57 -9.41 7.82 2.66
CA PRO A 57 -8.51 8.63 3.50
C PRO A 57 -9.24 9.71 4.30
N LEU A 58 -10.31 10.31 3.75
CA LEU A 58 -11.14 11.28 4.47
C LEU A 58 -11.91 10.62 5.62
N VAL A 59 -12.47 9.43 5.39
CA VAL A 59 -13.11 8.63 6.44
C VAL A 59 -12.11 8.30 7.55
N CYS A 60 -10.90 7.87 7.19
CA CYS A 60 -9.83 7.63 8.16
C CYS A 60 -9.47 8.89 8.94
N LEU A 61 -9.41 10.06 8.29
CA LEU A 61 -9.13 11.36 8.93
C LEU A 61 -10.20 11.71 9.96
N VAL A 62 -11.49 11.49 9.66
CA VAL A 62 -12.59 11.70 10.60
C VAL A 62 -12.42 10.83 11.83
N PHE A 63 -12.15 9.53 11.65
CA PHE A 63 -11.94 8.62 12.78
C PHE A 63 -10.65 8.92 13.55
N LEU A 64 -9.59 9.40 12.89
CA LEU A 64 -8.38 9.89 13.55
C LEU A 64 -8.68 11.09 14.44
N ALA A 65 -9.45 12.06 13.95
CA ALA A 65 -9.84 13.23 14.73
C ALA A 65 -10.70 12.85 15.96
N LEU A 66 -11.66 11.94 15.78
CA LEU A 66 -12.48 11.41 16.87
C LEU A 66 -11.65 10.63 17.89
N TYR A 67 -10.70 9.83 17.43
CA TYR A 67 -9.75 9.13 18.28
C TYR A 67 -8.88 10.12 19.08
N TYR A 68 -8.29 11.13 18.42
CA TYR A 68 -7.45 12.13 19.07
C TYR A 68 -8.22 12.99 20.08
N ARG A 69 -9.47 13.25 19.86
CA ARG A 69 -10.33 13.94 20.86
C ARG A 69 -10.31 13.24 22.23
N HIS A 70 -10.18 11.92 22.26
CA HIS A 70 -10.22 11.13 23.50
C HIS A 70 -8.84 10.61 23.92
N ASN A 71 -7.84 10.61 23.05
CA ASN A 71 -6.53 9.99 23.33
C ASN A 71 -5.33 10.84 22.89
N TRP A 72 -5.50 12.16 22.79
CA TRP A 72 -4.43 13.09 22.36
C TRP A 72 -3.13 12.92 23.15
N GLN A 73 -3.22 12.74 24.48
CA GLN A 73 -2.07 12.60 25.36
C GLN A 73 -1.15 11.42 24.99
N ASN A 74 -1.73 10.35 24.44
CA ASN A 74 -1.02 9.13 24.07
C ASN A 74 -0.79 9.01 22.55
N SER A 75 -1.16 10.02 21.76
CA SER A 75 -1.03 9.99 20.31
C SER A 75 0.42 9.90 19.85
N VAL A 76 0.66 9.19 18.74
CA VAL A 76 1.99 9.12 18.12
C VAL A 76 2.41 10.49 17.63
N LEU A 77 1.48 11.27 17.06
CA LEU A 77 1.76 12.63 16.56
C LEU A 77 2.36 13.52 17.65
N ARG A 78 1.81 13.50 18.88
CA ARG A 78 2.34 14.28 19.99
C ARG A 78 3.74 13.84 20.43
N ARG A 79 4.04 12.54 20.35
CA ARG A 79 5.32 11.95 20.76
C ARG A 79 6.40 12.03 19.69
N LEU A 80 6.02 12.33 18.46
CA LEU A 80 6.93 12.34 17.33
C LEU A 80 7.85 13.57 17.42
N ALA A 81 9.14 13.34 17.64
CA ALA A 81 10.13 14.43 17.69
C ALA A 81 10.22 15.24 16.39
N ALA A 82 9.85 14.63 15.25
CA ALA A 82 9.88 15.24 13.93
C ALA A 82 8.61 16.07 13.59
N TRP A 83 7.62 16.19 14.51
CA TRP A 83 6.40 16.95 14.22
C TRP A 83 6.64 18.39 13.73
N PRO A 84 7.67 19.15 14.19
CA PRO A 84 7.90 20.48 13.68
C PRO A 84 8.25 20.50 12.19
N LEU A 85 8.99 19.48 11.70
CA LEU A 85 9.31 19.35 10.28
C LEU A 85 8.04 19.18 9.43
N PHE A 86 7.08 18.41 9.91
CA PHE A 86 5.80 18.25 9.22
C PHE A 86 4.98 19.53 9.20
N VAL A 87 5.00 20.30 10.29
CA VAL A 87 4.36 21.62 10.34
C VAL A 87 5.04 22.58 9.37
N CYS A 88 6.37 22.65 9.37
CA CYS A 88 7.12 23.48 8.41
C CYS A 88 6.78 23.12 6.97
N PHE A 89 6.73 21.82 6.65
CA PHE A 89 6.37 21.38 5.30
C PHE A 89 4.92 21.79 4.96
N GLY A 90 3.97 21.57 5.86
CA GLY A 90 2.57 22.00 5.66
C GLY A 90 2.46 23.51 5.41
N LEU A 91 3.22 24.32 6.16
CA LEU A 91 3.28 25.77 5.96
C LEU A 91 3.89 26.12 4.59
N MET A 92 4.96 25.46 4.17
CA MET A 92 5.54 25.66 2.82
C MET A 92 4.53 25.35 1.72
N VAL A 93 3.76 24.27 1.85
CA VAL A 93 2.70 23.92 0.90
C VAL A 93 1.61 25.01 0.89
N LEU A 94 1.17 25.49 2.05
CA LEU A 94 0.17 26.55 2.14
C LEU A 94 0.67 27.86 1.51
N ILE A 95 1.92 28.24 1.77
CA ILE A 95 2.55 29.38 1.11
C ILE A 95 2.53 29.20 -0.42
N GLY A 96 2.96 28.03 -0.92
CA GLY A 96 2.92 27.71 -2.34
C GLY A 96 1.51 27.83 -2.96
N VAL A 97 0.47 27.43 -2.22
CA VAL A 97 -0.93 27.57 -2.64
C VAL A 97 -1.33 29.05 -2.75
N VAL A 98 -0.98 29.85 -1.74
CA VAL A 98 -1.34 31.29 -1.70
C VAL A 98 -0.69 32.07 -2.86
N PHE A 99 0.56 31.74 -3.20
CA PHE A 99 1.29 32.40 -4.29
C PHE A 99 1.08 31.74 -5.67
N SER A 100 0.16 30.76 -5.78
CA SER A 100 -0.12 30.13 -7.07
C SER A 100 -1.00 30.97 -7.98
N ASN A 101 -0.87 30.81 -9.31
CA ASN A 101 -1.70 31.50 -10.30
C ASN A 101 -3.17 31.08 -10.22
N ASN A 102 -3.47 29.90 -9.66
CA ASN A 102 -4.84 29.38 -9.48
C ASN A 102 -4.97 28.76 -8.09
N VAL A 103 -5.30 29.63 -7.11
CA VAL A 103 -5.40 29.24 -5.69
C VAL A 103 -6.40 28.12 -5.46
N GLY A 104 -7.57 28.13 -6.14
CA GLY A 104 -8.61 27.12 -5.97
C GLY A 104 -8.14 25.72 -6.41
N SER A 105 -7.58 25.61 -7.61
CA SER A 105 -7.02 24.36 -8.10
C SER A 105 -5.85 23.87 -7.25
N SER A 106 -4.95 24.78 -6.88
CA SER A 106 -3.78 24.45 -6.05
C SER A 106 -4.18 23.98 -4.66
N LEU A 107 -5.23 24.55 -4.07
CA LEU A 107 -5.76 24.13 -2.78
C LEU A 107 -6.32 22.71 -2.83
N LEU A 108 -7.08 22.38 -3.88
CA LEU A 108 -7.60 21.02 -4.05
C LEU A 108 -6.48 19.99 -4.22
N HIS A 109 -5.49 20.29 -5.06
CA HIS A 109 -4.33 19.41 -5.27
C HIS A 109 -3.47 19.27 -4.01
N ALA A 110 -3.22 20.38 -3.30
CA ALA A 110 -2.49 20.37 -2.03
C ALA A 110 -3.25 19.58 -0.96
N GLY A 111 -4.58 19.75 -0.86
CA GLY A 111 -5.42 19.00 0.08
C GLY A 111 -5.37 17.49 -0.18
N SER A 112 -5.51 17.06 -1.44
CA SER A 112 -5.38 15.65 -1.82
C SER A 112 -3.97 15.11 -1.55
N GLY A 113 -2.93 15.86 -1.90
CA GLY A 113 -1.53 15.47 -1.70
C GLY A 113 -1.16 15.38 -0.22
N LEU A 114 -1.56 16.37 0.59
CA LEU A 114 -1.33 16.35 2.05
C LEU A 114 -2.08 15.20 2.72
N ASN A 115 -3.32 14.94 2.33
CA ASN A 115 -4.09 13.83 2.88
C ASN A 115 -3.40 12.48 2.59
N LYS A 116 -3.01 12.23 1.36
CA LYS A 116 -2.38 10.98 0.96
C LYS A 116 -0.93 10.85 1.44
N GLY A 117 -0.14 11.91 1.31
CA GLY A 117 1.29 11.90 1.61
C GLY A 117 1.65 12.06 3.08
N PHE A 118 0.80 12.73 3.86
CA PHE A 118 1.07 13.03 5.27
C PHE A 118 0.13 12.31 6.22
N ILE A 119 -1.18 12.44 6.02
CA ILE A 119 -2.16 11.94 6.99
C ILE A 119 -2.16 10.41 7.03
N LEU A 120 -2.10 9.74 5.89
CA LEU A 120 -2.06 8.28 5.85
C LEU A 120 -0.86 7.65 6.57
N PRO A 121 0.39 8.17 6.46
CA PRO A 121 1.50 7.70 7.29
C PRO A 121 1.25 7.85 8.80
N PHE A 122 0.65 8.95 9.26
CA PHE A 122 0.28 9.10 10.67
C PHE A 122 -0.78 8.10 11.10
N ILE A 123 -1.79 7.87 10.26
CA ILE A 123 -2.81 6.84 10.51
C ILE A 123 -2.15 5.47 10.63
N ALA A 124 -1.22 5.15 9.73
CA ALA A 124 -0.49 3.88 9.77
C ALA A 124 0.29 3.71 11.08
N MET A 125 0.98 4.77 11.54
CA MET A 125 1.72 4.76 12.80
C MET A 125 0.80 4.61 14.02
N GLU A 126 -0.37 5.27 14.03
CA GLU A 126 -1.36 5.11 15.09
C GLU A 126 -2.00 3.72 15.10
N CYS A 127 -2.20 3.11 13.94
CA CYS A 127 -2.82 1.79 13.80
C CYS A 127 -1.92 0.64 14.26
N VAL A 128 -0.59 0.85 14.36
CA VAL A 128 0.35 -0.19 14.80
C VAL A 128 0.65 -0.03 16.28
N ARG A 129 -0.15 -0.64 17.14
CA ARG A 129 0.05 -0.63 18.60
C ARG A 129 0.77 -1.87 19.10
N ASN A 130 0.61 -2.96 18.40
CA ASN A 130 1.14 -4.27 18.77
C ASN A 130 1.41 -5.13 17.53
N GLU A 131 2.04 -6.28 17.74
CA GLU A 131 2.37 -7.21 16.66
C GLU A 131 1.13 -7.75 15.92
N LYS A 132 0.01 -7.94 16.61
CA LYS A 132 -1.24 -8.43 15.98
C LYS A 132 -1.80 -7.40 15.00
N ASP A 133 -1.73 -6.11 15.34
CA ASP A 133 -2.18 -5.04 14.45
C ASP A 133 -1.28 -4.95 13.21
N LEU A 134 0.05 -5.06 13.41
CA LEU A 134 0.99 -5.14 12.30
C LEU A 134 0.70 -6.32 11.37
N LEU A 135 0.47 -7.52 11.93
CA LEU A 135 0.10 -8.70 11.14
C LEU A 135 -1.19 -8.51 10.35
N ARG A 136 -2.19 -7.85 10.93
CA ARG A 136 -3.44 -7.52 10.20
C ARG A 136 -3.20 -6.58 9.03
N LEU A 137 -2.32 -5.59 9.19
CA LEU A 137 -1.94 -4.68 8.09
C LEU A 137 -1.13 -5.38 7.00
N VAL A 138 -0.26 -6.32 7.38
CA VAL A 138 0.41 -7.21 6.41
C VAL A 138 -0.62 -7.99 5.59
N TRP A 139 -1.65 -8.56 6.22
CA TRP A 139 -2.73 -9.24 5.50
C TRP A 139 -3.52 -8.30 4.58
N ALA A 140 -3.77 -7.03 4.98
CA ALA A 140 -4.36 -6.06 4.09
C ALA A 140 -3.52 -5.84 2.83
N SER A 141 -2.20 -5.70 2.99
CA SER A 141 -1.27 -5.55 1.87
C SER A 141 -1.22 -6.78 0.98
N VAL A 142 -1.19 -7.99 1.56
CA VAL A 142 -1.24 -9.25 0.81
C VAL A 142 -2.52 -9.35 -0.01
N LEU A 143 -3.68 -9.08 0.59
CA LEU A 143 -4.96 -9.08 -0.11
C LEU A 143 -4.98 -8.05 -1.23
N ALA A 144 -4.51 -6.83 -0.97
CA ALA A 144 -4.49 -5.75 -1.94
C ALA A 144 -3.65 -6.11 -3.18
N VAL A 145 -2.42 -6.61 -3.00
CA VAL A 145 -1.55 -6.97 -4.13
C VAL A 145 -2.02 -8.23 -4.85
N PHE A 146 -2.61 -9.17 -4.14
CA PHE A 146 -3.11 -10.41 -4.71
C PHE A 146 -4.29 -10.16 -5.67
N TRP A 147 -5.35 -9.50 -5.17
CA TRP A 147 -6.52 -9.25 -6.01
C TRP A 147 -6.21 -8.29 -7.16
N GLN A 148 -5.40 -7.26 -6.92
CA GLN A 148 -5.00 -6.33 -7.97
C GLN A 148 -4.12 -7.01 -9.03
N GLY A 149 -3.26 -7.94 -8.60
CA GLY A 149 -2.49 -8.78 -9.51
C GLY A 149 -3.37 -9.68 -10.37
N LEU A 150 -4.41 -10.29 -9.78
CA LEU A 150 -5.41 -11.07 -10.52
C LEU A 150 -6.18 -10.22 -11.53
N ASP A 151 -6.53 -9.00 -11.17
CA ASP A 151 -7.16 -8.06 -12.08
C ASP A 151 -6.26 -7.68 -13.26
N GLY A 152 -4.95 -7.48 -13.00
CA GLY A 152 -3.96 -7.28 -14.08
C GLY A 152 -3.82 -8.49 -15.02
N ILE A 153 -3.89 -9.73 -14.50
CA ILE A 153 -3.94 -10.95 -15.32
C ILE A 153 -5.22 -10.97 -16.17
N TYR A 154 -6.36 -10.68 -15.55
CA TYR A 154 -7.64 -10.60 -16.26
C TYR A 154 -7.58 -9.54 -17.37
N GLN A 155 -7.04 -8.35 -17.09
CA GLN A 155 -6.85 -7.28 -18.07
C GLN A 155 -5.94 -7.72 -19.24
N ALA A 156 -4.86 -8.47 -18.96
CA ALA A 156 -3.98 -8.99 -19.99
C ALA A 156 -4.69 -10.00 -20.92
N MET A 157 -5.63 -10.79 -20.37
CA MET A 157 -6.37 -11.82 -21.12
C MET A 157 -7.56 -11.25 -21.91
N THR A 158 -8.24 -10.23 -21.37
CA THR A 158 -9.51 -9.73 -21.91
C THR A 158 -9.39 -8.35 -22.59
N GLY A 159 -8.26 -7.67 -22.40
CA GLY A 159 -8.06 -6.30 -22.85
C GLY A 159 -8.77 -5.22 -22.00
N LYS A 160 -9.37 -5.61 -20.87
CA LYS A 160 -10.08 -4.70 -19.95
C LYS A 160 -9.92 -5.19 -18.52
N ASP A 161 -9.80 -4.27 -17.54
CA ASP A 161 -9.84 -4.63 -16.14
C ASP A 161 -11.23 -5.10 -15.70
N PHE A 162 -11.27 -5.84 -14.60
CA PHE A 162 -12.50 -6.48 -14.11
C PHE A 162 -13.48 -5.49 -13.47
N LEU A 163 -12.97 -4.46 -12.78
CA LEU A 163 -13.83 -3.58 -11.98
C LEU A 163 -14.37 -2.39 -12.76
N MET A 164 -13.51 -1.70 -13.49
CA MET A 164 -13.83 -0.43 -14.14
C MET A 164 -13.99 -0.57 -15.66
N GLY A 165 -13.53 -1.69 -16.23
CA GLY A 165 -13.54 -1.93 -17.67
C GLY A 165 -12.50 -1.11 -18.44
N TYR A 166 -11.46 -0.58 -17.75
CA TYR A 166 -10.41 0.21 -18.39
C TYR A 166 -9.51 -0.66 -19.27
N PRO A 167 -9.17 -0.21 -20.47
CA PRO A 167 -8.17 -0.87 -21.30
C PRO A 167 -6.76 -0.59 -20.75
N PRO A 168 -5.74 -1.40 -21.13
CA PRO A 168 -4.35 -1.09 -20.85
C PRO A 168 -3.97 0.31 -21.33
N SER A 169 -3.29 1.09 -20.51
CA SER A 169 -2.87 2.45 -20.84
C SER A 169 -1.52 2.43 -21.57
N SER A 170 -1.48 2.91 -22.81
CA SER A 170 -0.26 2.93 -23.64
C SER A 170 0.44 1.56 -23.73
N GLY A 171 -0.34 0.48 -23.84
CA GLY A 171 0.16 -0.90 -23.91
C GLY A 171 0.68 -1.45 -22.59
N ARG A 172 0.46 -0.77 -21.46
CA ARG A 172 0.85 -1.18 -20.12
C ARG A 172 -0.36 -1.63 -19.32
N LEU A 173 -0.17 -2.68 -18.52
CA LEU A 173 -1.22 -3.13 -17.61
C LEU A 173 -1.38 -2.12 -16.46
N THR A 174 -2.62 -1.79 -16.19
CA THR A 174 -3.01 -0.82 -15.14
C THR A 174 -3.85 -1.48 -14.06
N GLY A 175 -4.38 -2.68 -14.31
CA GLY A 175 -5.41 -3.25 -13.44
C GLY A 175 -6.57 -2.28 -13.31
N SER A 176 -7.15 -2.14 -12.13
CA SER A 176 -8.24 -1.19 -11.85
C SER A 176 -7.79 0.27 -11.69
N PHE A 177 -6.51 0.58 -11.88
CA PHE A 177 -6.05 1.96 -12.05
C PHE A 177 -6.29 2.40 -13.50
N ASP A 178 -6.62 3.63 -13.68
CA ASP A 178 -6.72 4.24 -15.01
C ASP A 178 -5.38 4.71 -15.58
N ASP A 179 -4.32 4.68 -14.76
CA ASP A 179 -2.98 5.16 -15.09
C ASP A 179 -1.90 4.14 -14.70
N TYR A 180 -0.69 4.34 -15.22
CA TYR A 180 0.52 3.53 -14.96
C TYR A 180 1.06 3.65 -13.51
N GLU A 181 0.45 4.45 -12.65
CA GLU A 181 0.78 4.57 -11.22
C GLU A 181 0.62 3.24 -10.45
N VAL A 182 -0.13 2.28 -10.99
CA VAL A 182 -0.32 0.97 -10.39
C VAL A 182 1.01 0.28 -10.04
N GLY A 183 2.03 0.45 -10.88
CA GLY A 183 3.34 -0.16 -10.62
C GLY A 183 4.01 0.36 -9.35
N ASN A 184 3.87 1.65 -9.04
CA ASN A 184 4.37 2.23 -7.80
C ASN A 184 3.57 1.74 -6.59
N TYR A 185 2.25 1.69 -6.72
CA TYR A 185 1.37 1.15 -5.67
C TYR A 185 1.71 -0.30 -5.34
N ILE A 186 1.78 -1.17 -6.35
CA ILE A 186 2.11 -2.59 -6.17
C ILE A 186 3.49 -2.74 -5.52
N ALA A 187 4.48 -1.96 -5.93
CA ALA A 187 5.81 -2.02 -5.34
C ALA A 187 5.79 -1.69 -3.84
N LEU A 188 5.10 -0.61 -3.45
CA LEU A 188 4.97 -0.21 -2.05
C LEU A 188 4.20 -1.25 -1.22
N ALA A 189 3.13 -1.81 -1.75
CA ALA A 189 2.31 -2.81 -1.05
C ALA A 189 2.98 -4.20 -1.00
N LEU A 190 3.85 -4.55 -1.94
CA LEU A 190 4.64 -5.78 -1.91
C LEU A 190 5.64 -5.80 -0.77
N ILE A 191 6.21 -4.65 -0.38
CA ILE A 191 7.22 -4.59 0.70
C ILE A 191 6.71 -5.23 1.99
N PRO A 192 5.58 -4.78 2.60
CA PRO A 192 5.02 -5.47 3.75
C PRO A 192 4.49 -6.87 3.41
N ALA A 193 3.99 -7.11 2.19
CA ALA A 193 3.48 -8.42 1.79
C ALA A 193 4.56 -9.52 1.77
N PHE A 194 5.84 -9.19 1.59
CA PHE A 194 6.92 -10.17 1.74
C PHE A 194 6.99 -10.80 3.14
N SER A 195 6.44 -10.14 4.16
CA SER A 195 6.33 -10.72 5.50
C SER A 195 5.43 -11.96 5.55
N LEU A 196 4.61 -12.20 4.51
CA LEU A 196 3.83 -13.43 4.35
C LEU A 196 4.71 -14.68 4.48
N TRP A 197 5.94 -14.64 3.96
CA TRP A 197 6.89 -15.74 4.11
C TRP A 197 7.09 -16.14 5.58
N TYR A 198 7.32 -15.17 6.47
CA TYR A 198 7.52 -15.43 7.91
C TYR A 198 6.26 -15.98 8.57
N ILE A 199 5.09 -15.49 8.19
CA ILE A 199 3.80 -15.95 8.69
C ILE A 199 3.58 -17.42 8.29
N LEU A 200 3.76 -17.73 7.00
CA LEU A 200 3.58 -19.09 6.49
C LEU A 200 4.60 -20.08 7.09
N ARG A 201 5.81 -19.62 7.39
CA ARG A 201 6.86 -20.44 8.01
C ARG A 201 6.53 -20.88 9.44
N GLN A 202 5.60 -20.22 10.10
CA GLN A 202 5.12 -20.64 11.42
C GLN A 202 4.21 -21.88 11.32
N TRP A 203 3.51 -22.06 10.21
CA TRP A 203 2.52 -23.12 10.04
C TRP A 203 2.97 -24.23 9.09
N PHE A 204 3.88 -23.92 8.17
CA PHE A 204 4.30 -24.86 7.12
C PHE A 204 5.81 -25.05 7.11
N SER A 205 6.26 -26.21 6.61
CA SER A 205 7.65 -26.46 6.27
C SER A 205 8.14 -25.51 5.16
N ARG A 206 9.45 -25.52 4.87
CA ARG A 206 10.04 -24.52 3.93
C ARG A 206 9.43 -24.56 2.54
N LEU A 207 9.25 -25.75 1.96
CA LEU A 207 8.78 -25.87 0.58
C LEU A 207 7.31 -25.47 0.42
N PRO A 208 6.34 -25.95 1.18
CA PRO A 208 4.96 -25.50 1.10
C PRO A 208 4.82 -24.00 1.38
N ALA A 209 5.54 -23.45 2.37
CA ALA A 209 5.52 -22.02 2.64
C ALA A 209 6.01 -21.20 1.44
N LEU A 210 7.08 -21.65 0.76
CA LEU A 210 7.60 -21.01 -0.44
C LEU A 210 6.60 -21.05 -1.59
N LEU A 211 6.01 -22.21 -1.84
CA LEU A 211 5.03 -22.37 -2.92
C LEU A 211 3.80 -21.48 -2.69
N LEU A 212 3.25 -21.48 -1.47
CA LEU A 212 2.11 -20.63 -1.13
C LEU A 212 2.44 -19.14 -1.22
N CYS A 213 3.59 -18.73 -0.69
CA CYS A 213 4.03 -17.34 -0.78
C CYS A 213 4.20 -16.90 -2.24
N THR A 214 4.88 -17.72 -3.05
CA THR A 214 5.07 -17.43 -4.47
C THR A 214 3.74 -17.40 -5.21
N ALA A 215 2.86 -18.37 -5.02
CA ALA A 215 1.55 -18.42 -5.65
C ALA A 215 0.68 -17.19 -5.30
N THR A 216 0.77 -16.72 -4.04
CA THR A 216 0.02 -15.54 -3.59
C THR A 216 0.59 -14.24 -4.15
N LEU A 217 1.92 -14.10 -4.24
CA LEU A 217 2.54 -12.85 -4.67
C LEU A 217 2.81 -12.79 -6.18
N TRP A 218 2.81 -13.93 -6.88
CA TRP A 218 3.06 -14.00 -8.33
C TRP A 218 2.17 -13.07 -9.16
N PRO A 219 0.83 -13.00 -8.93
CA PRO A 219 -0.02 -12.11 -9.69
C PRO A 219 0.42 -10.64 -9.61
N ALA A 220 0.87 -10.19 -8.43
CA ALA A 220 1.36 -8.84 -8.24
C ALA A 220 2.68 -8.59 -9.01
N PHE A 221 3.58 -9.55 -9.05
CA PHE A 221 4.80 -9.45 -9.87
C PHE A 221 4.48 -9.41 -11.36
N PHE A 222 3.51 -10.19 -11.81
CA PHE A 222 3.03 -10.15 -13.19
C PHE A 222 2.51 -8.75 -13.55
N LEU A 223 1.66 -8.17 -12.71
CA LEU A 223 1.13 -6.82 -12.92
C LEU A 223 2.25 -5.77 -12.89
N LEU A 224 3.18 -5.86 -11.93
CA LEU A 224 4.32 -4.94 -11.84
C LEU A 224 5.18 -4.95 -13.12
N ALA A 225 5.45 -6.14 -13.65
CA ALA A 225 6.18 -6.29 -14.92
C ALA A 225 5.38 -5.71 -16.09
N GLY A 226 4.08 -6.01 -16.19
CA GLY A 226 3.20 -5.49 -17.23
C GLY A 226 2.95 -3.99 -17.15
N ALA A 227 2.99 -3.40 -15.96
CA ALA A 227 2.90 -1.95 -15.76
C ALA A 227 4.16 -1.20 -16.22
N GLY A 228 5.29 -1.88 -16.38
CA GLY A 228 6.55 -1.26 -16.85
C GLY A 228 7.07 -0.15 -15.92
N SER A 229 6.79 -0.23 -14.61
CA SER A 229 7.19 0.80 -13.64
C SER A 229 8.64 0.64 -13.21
N ARG A 230 9.52 1.49 -13.72
CA ARG A 230 10.94 1.53 -13.33
C ARG A 230 11.11 1.94 -11.86
N SER A 231 10.36 2.95 -11.41
CA SER A 231 10.37 3.40 -10.02
C SER A 231 9.89 2.32 -9.06
N GLY A 232 8.85 1.56 -9.42
CA GLY A 232 8.38 0.42 -8.63
C GLY A 232 9.43 -0.69 -8.52
N ALA A 233 10.10 -1.04 -9.62
CA ALA A 233 11.18 -2.02 -9.61
C ALA A 233 12.37 -1.57 -8.73
N LEU A 234 12.76 -0.29 -8.83
CA LEU A 234 13.83 0.30 -7.99
C LEU A 234 13.43 0.32 -6.51
N ALA A 235 12.18 0.64 -6.17
CA ALA A 235 11.70 0.64 -4.79
C ALA A 235 11.79 -0.76 -4.16
N ILE A 236 11.39 -1.81 -4.88
CA ILE A 236 11.53 -3.20 -4.42
C ILE A 236 13.00 -3.57 -4.25
N ALA A 237 13.85 -3.23 -5.24
CA ALA A 237 15.28 -3.51 -5.15
C ALA A 237 15.94 -2.80 -3.97
N ALA A 238 15.59 -1.54 -3.73
CA ALA A 238 16.08 -0.77 -2.58
C ALA A 238 15.61 -1.40 -1.25
N ALA A 239 14.34 -1.79 -1.15
CA ALA A 239 13.81 -2.44 0.04
C ALA A 239 14.47 -3.79 0.32
N LEU A 240 14.66 -4.62 -0.71
CA LEU A 240 15.38 -5.89 -0.60
C LEU A 240 16.85 -5.68 -0.27
N GLY A 241 17.50 -4.69 -0.88
CA GLY A 241 18.89 -4.32 -0.59
C GLY A 241 19.05 -3.88 0.87
N LEU A 242 18.17 -3.01 1.36
CA LEU A 242 18.16 -2.56 2.75
C LEU A 242 17.93 -3.74 3.71
N TRP A 243 16.97 -4.61 3.40
CA TRP A 243 16.73 -5.82 4.18
C TRP A 243 17.97 -6.73 4.22
N CYS A 244 18.65 -6.90 3.09
CA CYS A 244 19.89 -7.67 3.03
C CYS A 244 21.02 -7.05 3.86
N LEU A 245 21.12 -5.72 3.89
CA LEU A 245 22.10 -5.01 4.71
C LEU A 245 21.81 -5.17 6.21
N LEU A 246 20.54 -5.18 6.59
CA LEU A 246 20.10 -5.33 7.98
C LEU A 246 20.09 -6.80 8.45
N ALA A 247 20.01 -7.76 7.54
CA ALA A 247 20.05 -9.19 7.88
C ALA A 247 21.46 -9.63 8.36
N SER A 248 21.54 -10.70 9.14
CA SER A 248 22.79 -11.18 9.72
C SER A 248 23.83 -11.59 8.67
N THR A 249 25.10 -11.37 8.99
CA THR A 249 26.28 -11.32 8.09
C THR A 249 26.50 -12.48 7.13
N GLY A 250 26.14 -13.70 7.51
CA GLY A 250 26.41 -14.89 6.65
C GLY A 250 25.47 -15.08 5.46
N LYS A 251 24.34 -14.41 5.47
CA LYS A 251 23.31 -14.53 4.42
C LYS A 251 23.22 -13.29 3.53
N ARG A 252 23.89 -12.20 3.89
CA ARG A 252 23.80 -10.89 3.22
C ARG A 252 24.16 -10.94 1.75
N LEU A 253 25.30 -11.54 1.41
CA LEU A 253 25.78 -11.58 0.03
C LEU A 253 24.82 -12.39 -0.88
N LYS A 254 24.34 -13.54 -0.40
CA LYS A 254 23.39 -14.37 -1.16
C LYS A 254 22.07 -13.62 -1.39
N SER A 255 21.54 -12.97 -0.36
CA SER A 255 20.30 -12.19 -0.47
C SER A 255 20.46 -11.00 -1.40
N LEU A 256 21.61 -10.32 -1.37
CA LEU A 256 21.91 -9.22 -2.29
C LEU A 256 21.98 -9.71 -3.74
N LEU A 257 22.62 -10.84 -3.99
CA LEU A 257 22.68 -11.45 -5.33
C LEU A 257 21.27 -11.83 -5.82
N TYR A 258 20.41 -12.39 -4.96
CA TYR A 258 19.02 -12.67 -5.34
C TYR A 258 18.22 -11.39 -5.62
N ALA A 259 18.42 -10.32 -4.85
CA ALA A 259 17.76 -9.04 -5.08
C ALA A 259 18.19 -8.42 -6.42
N ILE A 260 19.50 -8.45 -6.73
CA ILE A 260 20.04 -7.97 -8.01
C ILE A 260 19.52 -8.82 -9.16
N ALA A 261 19.50 -10.16 -9.03
CA ALA A 261 18.98 -11.06 -10.05
C ALA A 261 17.48 -10.84 -10.30
N ALA A 262 16.67 -10.67 -9.24
CA ALA A 262 15.26 -10.38 -9.36
C ALA A 262 15.02 -9.03 -10.06
N LEU A 263 15.76 -7.99 -9.69
CA LEU A 263 15.71 -6.70 -10.37
C LEU A 263 16.06 -6.81 -11.85
N PHE A 264 17.15 -7.52 -12.17
CA PHE A 264 17.58 -7.73 -13.55
C PHE A 264 16.54 -8.48 -14.37
N LEU A 265 15.91 -9.52 -13.80
CA LEU A 265 14.82 -10.26 -14.45
C LEU A 265 13.59 -9.36 -14.68
N ILE A 266 13.22 -8.51 -13.73
CA ILE A 266 12.12 -7.55 -13.90
C ILE A 266 12.43 -6.58 -15.03
N LEU A 267 13.64 -6.02 -15.08
CA LEU A 267 14.05 -5.10 -16.12
C LEU A 267 14.10 -5.76 -17.51
N LEU A 268 14.59 -7.00 -17.58
CA LEU A 268 14.57 -7.79 -18.83
C LEU A 268 13.13 -8.08 -19.29
N ALA A 269 12.24 -8.48 -18.36
CA ALA A 269 10.84 -8.76 -18.69
C ALA A 269 10.11 -7.52 -19.21
N GLN A 270 10.55 -6.32 -18.81
CA GLN A 270 10.01 -5.06 -19.31
C GLN A 270 10.50 -4.66 -20.71
N GLY A 271 11.39 -5.47 -21.34
CA GLY A 271 11.96 -5.17 -22.66
C GLY A 271 12.78 -3.88 -22.76
N ARG A 272 13.14 -3.30 -21.60
CA ARG A 272 13.71 -1.96 -21.48
C ARG A 272 15.15 -1.95 -20.99
N ALA A 273 15.89 -2.99 -21.29
CA ALA A 273 17.33 -3.03 -21.02
C ALA A 273 18.16 -2.14 -21.98
N ASN A 274 17.52 -1.54 -22.99
CA ASN A 274 18.20 -0.64 -23.93
C ASN A 274 18.46 0.73 -23.28
N MET A 275 19.72 1.01 -23.01
CA MET A 275 20.16 2.30 -22.43
C MET A 275 19.81 3.50 -23.35
N ASP A 276 19.72 3.29 -24.66
CA ASP A 276 19.38 4.34 -25.63
C ASP A 276 17.96 4.87 -25.43
N GLU A 277 16.98 4.01 -25.13
CA GLU A 277 15.63 4.45 -24.79
C GLU A 277 15.56 5.20 -23.44
N VAL A 278 16.47 4.91 -22.51
CA VAL A 278 16.51 5.60 -21.20
C VAL A 278 17.02 7.03 -21.36
N LEU A 279 17.93 7.25 -22.29
CA LEU A 279 18.53 8.56 -22.57
C LEU A 279 17.63 9.44 -23.46
N ASP A 280 16.80 8.80 -24.27
CA ASP A 280 15.86 9.48 -25.20
C ASP A 280 14.49 9.75 -24.57
N ASP A 281 14.27 9.33 -23.30
CA ASP A 281 13.04 9.66 -22.55
C ASP A 281 12.99 11.18 -22.34
N GLY A 282 11.98 11.87 -22.90
CA GLY A 282 11.83 13.34 -22.86
C GLY A 282 11.96 13.98 -21.49
N ARG A 283 12.00 13.15 -20.40
CA ARG A 283 12.31 13.60 -19.04
C ARG A 283 13.74 14.11 -18.91
N TRP A 284 14.71 13.54 -19.63
CA TRP A 284 16.08 14.02 -19.59
C TRP A 284 16.21 15.41 -20.21
N SER A 285 15.42 15.70 -21.25
CA SER A 285 15.33 17.04 -21.83
C SER A 285 14.65 18.03 -20.89
N LEU A 286 13.61 17.61 -20.16
CA LEU A 286 12.95 18.43 -19.13
C LEU A 286 13.89 18.77 -17.97
N TRP A 287 14.73 17.82 -17.53
CA TRP A 287 15.75 18.08 -16.51
C TRP A 287 16.79 19.09 -16.98
N LYS A 288 17.20 19.02 -18.24
CA LYS A 288 18.15 19.99 -18.83
C LYS A 288 17.54 21.39 -18.99
N MET A 289 16.20 21.49 -19.19
CA MET A 289 15.50 22.78 -19.30
C MET A 289 15.21 23.40 -17.93
N GLY A 290 15.23 22.63 -16.84
CA GLY A 290 15.01 23.09 -15.48
C GLY A 290 16.26 23.60 -14.75
N TRP A 291 17.44 23.52 -15.40
CA TRP A 291 18.70 24.10 -14.97
C TRP A 291 19.10 25.21 -15.93
#